data_b482c1fcafd576c58cd4315f126e29e8
#
_entry.id   b482c1fcafd576c58cd4315f126e29e8
#
_cell.length_a   1.000
_cell.length_b   1.000
_cell.length_c   1.000
_cell.angle_alpha   90.00
_cell.angle_beta   90.00
_cell.angle_gamma   90.00
#
_symmetry.space_group_name_H-M   'P 1'
#
loop_
_entity.id
_entity.type
_entity.pdbx_description
1 polymer ?
#
loop_
_entity_poly.entity_id
_entity_poly.type
_entity_poly.pdbx_seq_one_letter_code
_entity_poly.pdbx_strand_id
1 'polypeptide(L)'
;TDYVYPGSGTRAHVESDPTEPVNTYGATKLAGEAAAREANPRTVILRTSWVYAPWGHNFVRTMLRLAERERLTIVADQFGQPTSALHIARACAAVAGNAGAPAGVYHVAGAGVTSWAGFAREIFRGALARGLISTAPEIVDIPTADYPTPARRPLNSRLDCTRFAETFGLAPRPWTEALAKTLDRLAEAR
;
A
#
# COMPACT_ATOMS: atom_id res chain seq x y z
N THR A 1 -0.51 2.83 9.29
CA THR A 1 -1.40 2.13 8.34
C THR A 1 -2.62 2.97 7.99
N ASP A 2 -3.17 2.81 6.77
CA ASP A 2 -4.47 3.33 6.32
C ASP A 2 -5.67 2.78 7.11
N TYR A 3 -5.52 1.61 7.74
CA TYR A 3 -6.55 0.93 8.55
C TYR A 3 -6.95 1.69 9.84
N VAL A 4 -6.31 2.80 10.15
CA VAL A 4 -6.76 3.70 11.23
C VAL A 4 -7.97 4.55 10.83
N TYR A 5 -8.28 4.62 9.53
CA TYR A 5 -9.42 5.36 8.99
C TYR A 5 -10.67 4.47 8.82
N PRO A 6 -11.88 5.07 8.75
CA PRO A 6 -13.13 4.31 8.55
C PRO A 6 -13.18 3.58 7.20
N GLY A 7 -12.40 4.03 6.21
CA GLY A 7 -12.32 3.41 4.89
C GLY A 7 -13.59 3.57 4.05
N SER A 8 -14.40 4.56 4.32
CA SER A 8 -15.59 4.94 3.55
C SER A 8 -15.31 6.10 2.59
N GLY A 9 -16.24 6.35 1.66
CA GLY A 9 -16.13 7.42 0.68
C GLY A 9 -15.12 7.15 -0.43
N THR A 10 -14.82 8.17 -1.22
CA THR A 10 -13.93 8.08 -2.40
C THR A 10 -12.77 9.07 -2.39
N ARG A 11 -12.78 10.04 -1.48
CA ARG A 11 -11.71 11.02 -1.28
C ARG A 11 -10.50 10.36 -0.62
N ALA A 12 -9.30 10.80 -0.98
CA ALA A 12 -8.11 10.43 -0.23
C ALA A 12 -8.15 11.03 1.19
N HIS A 13 -7.77 10.23 2.19
CA HIS A 13 -7.65 10.70 3.56
C HIS A 13 -6.47 11.66 3.70
N VAL A 14 -6.66 12.73 4.45
CA VAL A 14 -5.60 13.62 4.93
C VAL A 14 -5.27 13.29 6.39
N GLU A 15 -4.10 13.68 6.87
CA GLU A 15 -3.62 13.32 8.22
C GLU A 15 -4.49 13.87 9.35
N SER A 16 -5.24 14.95 9.10
CA SER A 16 -6.19 15.56 10.03
C SER A 16 -7.58 14.91 10.05
N ASP A 17 -7.84 13.94 9.15
CA ASP A 17 -9.13 13.25 9.15
C ASP A 17 -9.33 12.45 10.45
N PRO A 18 -10.56 12.33 10.94
CA PRO A 18 -10.89 11.50 12.09
C PRO A 18 -10.45 10.04 11.86
N THR A 19 -9.86 9.46 12.89
CA THR A 19 -9.50 8.04 12.89
C THR A 19 -10.62 7.22 13.50
N GLU A 20 -11.08 6.20 12.77
CA GLU A 20 -12.20 5.34 13.18
C GLU A 20 -11.96 3.93 12.61
N PRO A 21 -11.02 3.17 13.22
CA PRO A 21 -10.61 1.87 12.70
C PRO A 21 -11.76 0.86 12.72
N VAL A 22 -11.95 0.16 11.60
CA VAL A 22 -13.04 -0.80 11.41
C VAL A 22 -12.71 -2.24 11.84
N ASN A 23 -11.49 -2.47 12.32
CA ASN A 23 -11.02 -3.78 12.78
C ASN A 23 -9.94 -3.66 13.87
N THR A 24 -9.65 -4.78 14.53
CA THR A 24 -8.69 -4.85 15.64
C THR A 24 -7.28 -4.46 15.22
N TYR A 25 -6.86 -4.80 13.99
CA TYR A 25 -5.54 -4.41 13.47
C TYR A 25 -5.41 -2.88 13.44
N GLY A 26 -6.37 -2.18 12.84
CA GLY A 26 -6.38 -0.71 12.82
C GLY A 26 -6.39 -0.10 14.21
N ALA A 27 -7.23 -0.63 15.10
CA ALA A 27 -7.33 -0.14 16.48
C ALA A 27 -6.01 -0.29 17.26
N THR A 28 -5.35 -1.44 17.16
CA THR A 28 -4.05 -1.65 17.82
C THR A 28 -2.94 -0.79 17.24
N LYS A 29 -2.95 -0.55 15.92
CA LYS A 29 -1.98 0.35 15.30
C LYS A 29 -2.20 1.81 15.73
N LEU A 30 -3.46 2.25 15.80
CA LEU A 30 -3.80 3.59 16.29
C LEU A 30 -3.37 3.78 17.76
N ALA A 31 -3.62 2.79 18.61
CA ALA A 31 -3.14 2.82 20.00
C ALA A 31 -1.60 2.90 20.07
N GLY A 32 -0.90 2.17 19.19
CA GLY A 32 0.56 2.24 19.07
C GLY A 32 1.06 3.61 18.60
N GLU A 33 0.36 4.30 17.70
CA GLU A 33 0.67 5.69 17.32
C GLU A 33 0.58 6.64 18.53
N ALA A 34 -0.48 6.51 19.34
CA ALA A 34 -0.69 7.31 20.53
C ALA A 34 0.44 7.07 21.56
N ALA A 35 0.72 5.81 21.88
CA ALA A 35 1.78 5.43 22.83
C ALA A 35 3.17 5.91 22.38
N ALA A 36 3.48 5.80 21.08
CA ALA A 36 4.76 6.28 20.56
C ALA A 36 4.92 7.80 20.71
N ARG A 37 3.86 8.57 20.49
CA ARG A 37 3.87 10.04 20.65
C ARG A 37 3.93 10.47 22.11
N GLU A 38 3.28 9.73 22.99
CA GLU A 38 3.36 9.96 24.44
C GLU A 38 4.78 9.72 24.94
N ALA A 39 5.41 8.61 24.54
CA ALA A 39 6.79 8.26 24.93
C ALA A 39 7.83 9.23 24.35
N ASN A 40 7.61 9.74 23.15
CA ASN A 40 8.49 10.69 22.49
C ASN A 40 7.72 11.75 21.70
N PRO A 41 7.58 12.98 22.18
CA PRO A 41 6.89 14.06 21.48
C PRO A 41 7.49 14.43 20.11
N ARG A 42 8.72 14.03 19.82
CA ARG A 42 9.37 14.22 18.51
C ARG A 42 9.09 13.08 17.52
N THR A 43 8.17 12.18 17.84
CA THR A 43 7.85 11.05 16.96
C THR A 43 7.27 11.51 15.62
N VAL A 44 7.81 10.98 14.53
CA VAL A 44 7.25 11.04 13.19
C VAL A 44 6.59 9.70 12.86
N ILE A 45 5.31 9.72 12.55
CA ILE A 45 4.52 8.54 12.19
C ILE A 45 4.27 8.56 10.69
N LEU A 46 4.65 7.48 10.00
CA LEU A 46 4.36 7.30 8.58
C LEU A 46 3.21 6.31 8.42
N ARG A 47 2.02 6.79 8.00
CA ARG A 47 0.91 5.93 7.58
C ARG A 47 1.08 5.56 6.11
N THR A 48 0.89 4.29 5.81
CA THR A 48 1.07 3.73 4.46
C THR A 48 -0.01 2.70 4.15
N SER A 49 -0.17 2.34 2.89
CA SER A 49 -1.14 1.34 2.41
C SER A 49 -0.49 0.34 1.44
N TRP A 50 -1.04 -0.87 1.36
CA TRP A 50 -0.78 -1.89 0.34
C TRP A 50 0.71 -2.16 0.06
N VAL A 51 1.46 -2.42 1.13
CA VAL A 51 2.92 -2.59 1.06
C VAL A 51 3.29 -3.87 0.34
N TYR A 52 4.25 -3.78 -0.58
CA TYR A 52 4.84 -4.90 -1.28
C TYR A 52 6.35 -4.76 -1.47
N ALA A 53 7.02 -5.89 -1.73
CA ALA A 53 8.46 -5.95 -1.96
C ALA A 53 8.80 -7.14 -2.90
N PRO A 54 10.01 -7.19 -3.49
CA PRO A 54 10.48 -8.38 -4.23
C PRO A 54 10.78 -9.58 -3.32
N TRP A 55 10.80 -9.40 -2.00
CA TRP A 55 11.01 -10.44 -0.99
C TRP A 55 9.84 -10.55 -0.01
N GLY A 56 9.88 -11.54 0.87
CA GLY A 56 8.87 -11.78 1.90
C GLY A 56 7.52 -12.20 1.33
N HIS A 57 6.50 -12.21 2.17
CA HIS A 57 5.14 -12.57 1.80
C HIS A 57 4.32 -11.31 1.52
N ASN A 58 3.81 -11.15 0.29
CA ASN A 58 3.01 -10.00 -0.12
C ASN A 58 2.15 -10.31 -1.36
N PHE A 59 1.27 -9.38 -1.72
CA PHE A 59 0.30 -9.57 -2.81
C PHE A 59 0.98 -9.81 -4.17
N VAL A 60 2.07 -9.09 -4.52
CA VAL A 60 2.78 -9.28 -5.79
C VAL A 60 3.29 -10.73 -5.91
N ARG A 61 3.99 -11.21 -4.89
CA ARG A 61 4.51 -12.58 -4.89
C ARG A 61 3.41 -13.64 -4.83
N THR A 62 2.29 -13.32 -4.19
CA THR A 62 1.12 -14.20 -4.19
C THR A 62 0.53 -14.33 -5.58
N MET A 63 0.34 -13.22 -6.30
CA MET A 63 -0.14 -13.26 -7.69
C MET A 63 0.80 -14.07 -8.59
N LEU A 64 2.10 -13.84 -8.52
CA LEU A 64 3.06 -14.60 -9.32
C LEU A 64 3.00 -16.12 -9.06
N ARG A 65 2.76 -16.56 -7.82
CA ARG A 65 2.57 -17.99 -7.50
C ARG A 65 1.26 -18.57 -8.05
N LEU A 66 0.27 -17.71 -8.26
CA LEU A 66 -1.04 -18.10 -8.78
C LEU A 66 -1.15 -17.96 -10.31
N ALA A 67 -0.06 -17.60 -11.00
CA ALA A 67 -0.06 -17.32 -12.43
C ALA A 67 -0.49 -18.51 -13.32
N GLU A 68 -0.29 -19.76 -12.85
CA GLU A 68 -0.66 -20.97 -13.58
C GLU A 68 -2.17 -21.34 -13.47
N ARG A 69 -2.93 -20.61 -12.66
CA ARG A 69 -4.37 -20.81 -12.55
C ARG A 69 -5.06 -20.30 -13.82
N GLU A 70 -6.14 -20.96 -14.26
CA GLU A 70 -6.93 -20.48 -15.39
C GLU A 70 -7.66 -19.17 -15.05
N ARG A 71 -8.18 -19.07 -13.82
CA ARG A 71 -9.01 -17.95 -13.35
C ARG A 71 -8.71 -17.61 -11.90
N LEU A 72 -8.76 -16.32 -11.59
CA LEU A 72 -8.72 -15.78 -10.22
C LEU A 72 -9.85 -14.79 -10.01
N THR A 73 -10.60 -14.96 -8.93
CA THR A 73 -11.58 -13.96 -8.47
C THR A 73 -10.88 -12.99 -7.53
N ILE A 74 -10.91 -11.70 -7.84
CA ILE A 74 -10.21 -10.67 -7.05
C ILE A 74 -11.15 -9.49 -6.79
N VAL A 75 -11.12 -8.99 -5.56
CA VAL A 75 -11.94 -7.85 -5.13
C VAL A 75 -11.62 -6.60 -5.96
N ALA A 76 -12.67 -5.97 -6.50
CA ALA A 76 -12.56 -4.83 -7.40
C ALA A 76 -13.13 -3.52 -6.83
N ASP A 77 -13.80 -3.56 -5.69
CA ASP A 77 -14.44 -2.41 -5.02
C ASP A 77 -13.67 -1.89 -3.80
N GLN A 78 -12.50 -2.44 -3.50
CA GLN A 78 -11.54 -1.86 -2.55
C GLN A 78 -10.48 -1.08 -3.34
N PHE A 79 -10.32 0.19 -3.01
CA PHE A 79 -9.39 1.09 -3.71
C PHE A 79 -8.30 1.61 -2.79
N GLY A 80 -7.07 1.61 -3.29
CA GLY A 80 -5.90 2.06 -2.55
C GLY A 80 -4.71 2.37 -3.45
N GLN A 81 -3.56 2.47 -2.83
CA GLN A 81 -2.31 2.86 -3.47
C GLN A 81 -1.22 1.83 -3.15
N PRO A 82 -0.87 0.95 -4.10
CA PRO A 82 0.26 0.03 -3.91
C PRO A 82 1.53 0.80 -3.58
N THR A 83 2.20 0.42 -2.49
CA THR A 83 3.38 1.12 -1.99
C THR A 83 4.55 0.16 -1.85
N SER A 84 5.63 0.39 -2.61
CA SER A 84 6.82 -0.45 -2.50
C SER A 84 7.56 -0.19 -1.18
N ALA A 85 8.08 -1.25 -0.56
CA ALA A 85 8.90 -1.13 0.66
C ALA A 85 10.13 -0.23 0.44
N LEU A 86 10.66 -0.16 -0.79
CA LEU A 86 11.75 0.75 -1.13
C LEU A 86 11.32 2.23 -1.03
N HIS A 87 10.07 2.55 -1.42
CA HIS A 87 9.56 3.91 -1.27
C HIS A 87 9.46 4.29 0.21
N ILE A 88 8.93 3.38 1.04
CA ILE A 88 8.85 3.57 2.49
C ILE A 88 10.24 3.73 3.11
N ALA A 89 11.22 2.90 2.71
CA ALA A 89 12.59 3.01 3.19
C ALA A 89 13.22 4.37 2.85
N ARG A 90 12.97 4.90 1.65
CA ARG A 90 13.41 6.26 1.27
C ARG A 90 12.74 7.34 2.10
N ALA A 91 11.45 7.19 2.40
CA ALA A 91 10.74 8.11 3.28
C ALA A 91 11.31 8.07 4.71
N CYS A 92 11.59 6.89 5.25
CA CYS A 92 12.26 6.74 6.55
C CYS A 92 13.65 7.41 6.55
N ALA A 93 14.44 7.22 5.48
CA ALA A 93 15.76 7.83 5.35
C ALA A 93 15.67 9.37 5.26
N ALA A 94 14.68 9.91 4.54
CA ALA A 94 14.45 11.36 4.45
C ALA A 94 14.10 11.97 5.82
N VAL A 95 13.25 11.28 6.60
CA VAL A 95 12.92 11.69 7.96
C VAL A 95 14.16 11.62 8.88
N ALA A 96 14.88 10.50 8.85
CA ALA A 96 16.05 10.29 9.71
C ALA A 96 17.22 11.23 9.37
N GLY A 97 17.37 11.60 8.11
CA GLY A 97 18.39 12.56 7.64
C GLY A 97 18.07 14.02 7.94
N ASN A 98 16.86 14.32 8.40
CA ASN A 98 16.43 15.68 8.74
C ASN A 98 16.39 15.86 10.25
N ALA A 99 17.46 16.41 10.84
CA ALA A 99 17.55 16.66 12.29
C ALA A 99 16.46 17.61 12.83
N GLY A 100 15.90 18.46 11.96
CA GLY A 100 14.78 19.36 12.26
C GLY A 100 13.42 18.83 11.83
N ALA A 101 13.28 17.53 11.53
CA ALA A 101 12.02 16.95 11.06
C ALA A 101 10.86 17.27 12.01
N PRO A 102 9.79 17.95 11.53
CA PRO A 102 8.64 18.24 12.37
C PRO A 102 7.96 16.96 12.81
N ALA A 103 7.75 16.83 14.14
CA ALA A 103 6.97 15.73 14.69
C ALA A 103 5.53 15.73 14.12
N GLY A 104 4.95 14.56 14.03
CA GLY A 104 3.57 14.43 13.56
C GLY A 104 3.29 13.18 12.74
N VAL A 105 2.08 13.16 12.19
CA VAL A 105 1.63 12.10 11.30
C VAL A 105 1.80 12.55 9.85
N TYR A 106 2.24 11.65 9.00
CA TYR A 106 2.43 11.86 7.58
C TYR A 106 1.97 10.65 6.79
N HIS A 107 1.46 10.87 5.60
CA HIS A 107 1.09 9.81 4.67
C HIS A 107 2.21 9.54 3.67
N VAL A 108 2.50 8.25 3.45
CA VAL A 108 3.49 7.79 2.48
C VAL A 108 2.90 6.64 1.69
N ALA A 109 2.52 6.88 0.45
CA ALA A 109 1.97 5.88 -0.46
C ALA A 109 2.43 6.11 -1.90
N GLY A 110 2.24 5.13 -2.77
CA GLY A 110 2.50 5.29 -4.20
C GLY A 110 1.51 6.28 -4.83
N ALA A 111 1.93 7.01 -5.87
CA ALA A 111 1.03 7.87 -6.62
C ALA A 111 0.11 7.05 -7.55
N GLY A 112 -1.12 7.48 -7.69
CA GLY A 112 -2.15 6.79 -8.46
C GLY A 112 -2.95 5.79 -7.63
N VAL A 113 -4.18 5.55 -8.04
CA VAL A 113 -5.16 4.70 -7.34
C VAL A 113 -5.50 3.49 -8.20
N THR A 114 -5.69 2.33 -7.57
CA THR A 114 -6.18 1.13 -8.23
C THR A 114 -7.03 0.29 -7.27
N SER A 115 -7.74 -0.72 -7.80
CA SER A 115 -8.33 -1.79 -6.99
C SER A 115 -7.37 -2.97 -6.85
N TRP A 116 -7.67 -3.94 -5.97
CA TRP A 116 -6.90 -5.18 -5.91
C TRP A 116 -6.90 -5.93 -7.25
N ALA A 117 -8.05 -5.97 -7.94
CA ALA A 117 -8.15 -6.56 -9.27
C ALA A 117 -7.30 -5.80 -10.31
N GLY A 118 -7.33 -4.47 -10.29
CA GLY A 118 -6.47 -3.64 -11.15
C GLY A 118 -4.99 -3.83 -10.85
N PHE A 119 -4.62 -3.94 -9.58
CA PHE A 119 -3.24 -4.22 -9.17
C PHE A 119 -2.79 -5.61 -9.67
N ALA A 120 -3.63 -6.64 -9.55
CA ALA A 120 -3.33 -7.99 -10.05
C ALA A 120 -3.10 -8.01 -11.57
N ARG A 121 -3.97 -7.34 -12.35
CA ARG A 121 -3.81 -7.23 -13.80
C ARG A 121 -2.47 -6.61 -14.18
N GLU A 122 -2.08 -5.54 -13.50
CA GLU A 122 -0.80 -4.88 -13.77
C GLU A 122 0.40 -5.74 -13.38
N ILE A 123 0.30 -6.51 -12.28
CA ILE A 123 1.34 -7.49 -11.89
C ILE A 123 1.52 -8.54 -12.99
N PHE A 124 0.44 -9.14 -13.48
CA PHE A 124 0.52 -10.17 -14.53
C PHE A 124 1.01 -9.60 -15.85
N ARG A 125 0.53 -8.42 -16.24
CA ARG A 125 1.02 -7.74 -17.45
C ARG A 125 2.53 -7.49 -17.41
N GLY A 126 3.00 -6.95 -16.29
CA GLY A 126 4.42 -6.66 -16.09
C GLY A 126 5.30 -7.91 -15.96
N ALA A 127 4.75 -9.00 -15.40
CA ALA A 127 5.45 -10.26 -15.24
C ALA A 127 5.58 -11.03 -16.57
N LEU A 128 4.54 -11.03 -17.41
CA LEU A 128 4.59 -11.58 -18.77
C LEU A 128 5.67 -10.87 -19.61
N ALA A 129 5.69 -9.54 -19.59
CA ALA A 129 6.64 -8.74 -20.35
C ALA A 129 8.12 -9.01 -19.96
N ARG A 130 8.37 -9.61 -18.78
CA ARG A 130 9.70 -9.95 -18.25
C ARG A 130 10.01 -11.46 -18.28
N GLY A 131 9.12 -12.27 -18.81
CA GLY A 131 9.28 -13.73 -18.79
C GLY A 131 9.27 -14.34 -17.39
N LEU A 132 8.76 -13.61 -16.38
CA LEU A 132 8.59 -14.14 -15.03
C LEU A 132 7.50 -15.21 -14.94
N ILE A 133 6.55 -15.14 -15.84
CA ILE A 133 5.47 -16.12 -16.04
C ILE A 133 5.27 -16.33 -17.54
N SER A 134 4.77 -17.50 -17.94
CA SER A 134 4.46 -17.84 -19.35
C SER A 134 3.00 -17.57 -19.71
N THR A 135 2.12 -17.57 -18.71
CA THR A 135 0.68 -17.35 -18.86
C THR A 135 0.16 -16.46 -17.74
N ALA A 136 -0.98 -15.83 -17.93
CA ALA A 136 -1.67 -15.08 -16.88
C ALA A 136 -3.11 -15.59 -16.77
N PRO A 137 -3.64 -15.70 -15.54
CA PRO A 137 -5.02 -16.08 -15.30
C PRO A 137 -6.01 -15.02 -15.79
N GLU A 138 -7.23 -15.45 -16.14
CA GLU A 138 -8.36 -14.54 -16.24
C GLU A 138 -8.67 -13.92 -14.88
N ILE A 139 -8.72 -12.59 -14.79
CA ILE A 139 -9.11 -11.89 -13.57
C ILE A 139 -10.59 -11.56 -13.63
N VAL A 140 -11.35 -12.18 -12.74
CA VAL A 140 -12.78 -11.94 -12.55
C VAL A 140 -12.97 -10.99 -11.38
N ASP A 141 -13.59 -9.86 -11.64
CA ASP A 141 -13.90 -8.85 -10.64
C ASP A 141 -15.07 -9.32 -9.76
N ILE A 142 -14.87 -9.25 -8.44
CA ILE A 142 -15.92 -9.53 -7.46
C ILE A 142 -16.01 -8.36 -6.47
N PRO A 143 -17.18 -8.08 -5.90
CA PRO A 143 -17.32 -7.13 -4.80
C PRO A 143 -16.79 -7.75 -3.50
N THR A 144 -16.47 -6.90 -2.53
CA THR A 144 -16.05 -7.31 -1.18
C THR A 144 -17.05 -8.25 -0.51
N ALA A 145 -18.34 -8.07 -0.79
CA ALA A 145 -19.42 -8.92 -0.24
C ALA A 145 -19.28 -10.39 -0.62
N ASP A 146 -18.72 -10.68 -1.80
CA ASP A 146 -18.51 -12.03 -2.31
C ASP A 146 -17.17 -12.65 -1.86
N TYR A 147 -16.38 -11.90 -1.10
CA TYR A 147 -15.11 -12.37 -0.54
C TYR A 147 -15.08 -12.25 0.99
N PRO A 148 -15.79 -13.13 1.70
CA PRO A 148 -15.88 -13.05 3.15
C PRO A 148 -14.50 -13.27 3.79
N THR A 149 -14.11 -12.36 4.65
CA THR A 149 -12.87 -12.43 5.45
C THR A 149 -13.21 -12.24 6.92
N PRO A 150 -12.43 -12.85 7.87
CA PRO A 150 -12.68 -12.68 9.30
C PRO A 150 -12.63 -11.23 9.78
N ALA A 151 -11.82 -10.39 9.11
CA ALA A 151 -11.69 -8.98 9.43
C ALA A 151 -12.33 -8.11 8.34
N ARG A 152 -13.13 -7.13 8.75
CA ARG A 152 -13.65 -6.10 7.84
C ARG A 152 -12.47 -5.29 7.25
N ARG A 153 -12.48 -5.09 5.94
CA ARG A 153 -11.47 -4.30 5.24
C ARG A 153 -12.05 -2.98 4.76
N PRO A 154 -11.28 -1.88 4.80
CA PRO A 154 -11.73 -0.60 4.25
C PRO A 154 -11.93 -0.69 2.73
N LEU A 155 -13.00 -0.09 2.22
CA LEU A 155 -13.23 0.07 0.77
C LEU A 155 -12.36 1.19 0.19
N ASN A 156 -11.98 2.15 1.03
CA ASN A 156 -11.16 3.29 0.67
C ASN A 156 -9.89 3.34 1.52
N SER A 157 -8.75 3.05 0.89
CA SER A 157 -7.39 3.10 1.47
C SER A 157 -6.53 4.20 0.81
N ARG A 158 -7.16 5.20 0.20
CA ARG A 158 -6.45 6.32 -0.45
C ARG A 158 -5.90 7.28 0.59
N LEU A 159 -4.64 7.65 0.43
CA LEU A 159 -3.93 8.59 1.30
C LEU A 159 -3.44 9.79 0.49
N ASP A 160 -3.69 11.01 0.96
CA ASP A 160 -3.08 12.21 0.43
C ASP A 160 -1.67 12.34 1.03
N CYS A 161 -0.67 12.37 0.18
CA CYS A 161 0.74 12.43 0.60
C CYS A 161 1.36 13.83 0.44
N THR A 162 0.55 14.85 0.19
CA THR A 162 1.01 16.22 -0.08
C THR A 162 1.85 16.76 1.07
N ARG A 163 1.36 16.60 2.31
CA ARG A 163 2.07 17.07 3.51
C ARG A 163 3.48 16.46 3.64
N PHE A 164 3.63 15.15 3.37
CA PHE A 164 4.94 14.52 3.40
C PHE A 164 5.86 15.06 2.31
N ALA A 165 5.34 15.19 1.09
CA ALA A 165 6.11 15.69 -0.05
C ALA A 165 6.62 17.11 0.18
N GLU A 166 5.79 18.00 0.70
CA GLU A 166 6.15 19.39 1.02
C GLU A 166 7.15 19.49 2.16
N THR A 167 6.99 18.64 3.21
CA THR A 167 7.85 18.70 4.40
C THR A 167 9.23 18.10 4.16
N PHE A 168 9.32 17.00 3.41
CA PHE A 168 10.56 16.20 3.24
C PHE A 168 11.12 16.23 1.81
N GLY A 169 10.51 16.94 0.88
CA GLY A 169 10.98 17.07 -0.50
C GLY A 169 10.91 15.76 -1.30
N LEU A 170 10.12 14.77 -0.86
CA LEU A 170 10.01 13.46 -1.49
C LEU A 170 8.57 13.22 -1.98
N ALA A 171 8.33 13.55 -3.25
CA ALA A 171 7.04 13.30 -3.88
C ALA A 171 6.78 11.79 -4.10
N PRO A 172 5.53 11.34 -3.98
CA PRO A 172 5.15 9.98 -4.31
C PRO A 172 5.39 9.70 -5.81
N ARG A 173 5.96 8.52 -6.12
CA ARG A 173 6.13 8.07 -7.51
C ARG A 173 4.95 7.22 -7.94
N PRO A 174 4.61 7.18 -9.24
CA PRO A 174 3.59 6.28 -9.75
C PRO A 174 3.82 4.85 -9.28
N TRP A 175 2.80 4.23 -8.70
CA TRP A 175 2.91 2.86 -8.19
C TRP A 175 3.27 1.85 -9.28
N THR A 176 2.89 2.12 -10.54
CA THR A 176 3.23 1.29 -11.70
C THR A 176 4.72 1.27 -11.99
N GLU A 177 5.43 2.41 -11.85
CA GLU A 177 6.88 2.47 -11.99
C GLU A 177 7.60 1.71 -10.87
N ALA A 178 7.09 1.83 -9.64
CA ALA A 178 7.65 1.12 -8.50
C ALA A 178 7.43 -0.39 -8.62
N LEU A 179 6.28 -0.81 -9.16
CA LEU A 179 5.98 -2.21 -9.48
C LEU A 179 6.93 -2.73 -10.57
N ALA A 180 7.13 -1.98 -11.67
CA ALA A 180 8.04 -2.35 -12.73
C ALA A 180 9.45 -2.66 -12.18
N LYS A 181 10.00 -1.78 -11.35
CA LYS A 181 11.32 -1.99 -10.69
C LYS A 181 11.34 -3.20 -9.76
N THR A 182 10.22 -3.51 -9.11
CA THR A 182 10.11 -4.69 -8.26
C THR A 182 10.12 -5.98 -9.09
N LEU A 183 9.43 -5.97 -10.23
CA LEU A 183 9.43 -7.09 -11.16
C LEU A 183 10.79 -7.27 -11.86
N ASP A 184 11.50 -6.18 -12.20
CA ASP A 184 12.87 -6.23 -12.71
C ASP A 184 13.79 -6.98 -11.74
N ARG A 185 13.77 -6.61 -10.44
CA ARG A 185 14.56 -7.30 -9.42
C ARG A 185 14.20 -8.78 -9.23
N LEU A 186 12.93 -9.12 -9.43
CA LEU A 186 12.50 -10.52 -9.36
C LEU A 186 12.98 -11.32 -10.58
N ALA A 187 13.11 -10.69 -11.74
CA ALA A 187 13.66 -11.33 -12.93
C ALA A 187 15.19 -11.52 -12.82
N GLU A 188 15.91 -10.53 -12.28
CA GLU A 188 17.35 -10.60 -12.04
C GLU A 188 17.78 -11.65 -11.00
N ALA A 189 16.88 -12.00 -10.08
CA ALA A 189 17.14 -12.95 -8.98
C ALA A 189 16.85 -14.43 -9.33
N ARG A 190 16.50 -14.72 -10.59
CA ARG A 190 16.28 -16.07 -11.12
C ARG A 190 17.54 -16.62 -11.76
#